data_f14f3bb11a809ecb5d296c5363a207de
#
_entry.id   f14f3bb11a809ecb5d296c5363a207de
#
_cell.length_a   1.000
_cell.length_b   1.000
_cell.length_c   1.000
_cell.angle_alpha   90.00
_cell.angle_beta   90.00
_cell.angle_gamma   90.00
#
_symmetry.space_group_name_H-M   'P 1'
#
loop_
_entity.id
_entity.type
_entity.pdbx_description
1 polymer ?
#
loop_
_entity_poly.entity_id
_entity_poly.type
_entity_poly.pdbx_seq_one_letter_code
_entity_poly.pdbx_strand_id
1 'polypeptide(L)'
;MQRLKALKSHQGFMKYFKNTSWLFGEKILRMVVGLFVGIWVARYLGPEQFGLFSYALSFVGLFTVMATLGLDGIVVRELVKDESRRDELIGTAFWLKILGALGVLIVLAIAVNFTSNDSYTNSLVFVIASATIFQSFNVVDMYFQSKVLSKYIVYANVISLFISSIVKIAFILNEAPLIAFAWVILFDSFI
;
A
#
# COMPACT_ATOMS: atom_id res chain seq x y z
N MET A 1 -12.46 19.11 -39.79
CA MET A 1 -11.83 17.93 -39.14
C MET A 1 -10.73 18.26 -38.11
N GLN A 2 -9.82 19.22 -38.36
CA GLN A 2 -8.75 19.59 -37.43
C GLN A 2 -9.25 20.13 -36.06
N ARG A 3 -10.29 20.97 -36.04
CA ARG A 3 -10.90 21.52 -34.80
C ARG A 3 -11.51 20.44 -33.88
N LEU A 4 -12.12 19.39 -34.46
CA LEU A 4 -12.68 18.27 -33.69
C LEU A 4 -11.56 17.37 -33.09
N LYS A 5 -10.44 17.21 -33.79
CA LYS A 5 -9.25 16.53 -33.24
C LYS A 5 -8.61 17.32 -32.10
N ALA A 6 -8.52 18.65 -32.22
CA ALA A 6 -8.01 19.52 -31.16
C ALA A 6 -8.92 19.53 -29.92
N LEU A 7 -10.26 19.54 -30.08
CA LEU A 7 -11.22 19.44 -28.96
C LEU A 7 -11.18 18.07 -28.27
N LYS A 8 -11.06 16.96 -29.03
CA LYS A 8 -10.84 15.63 -28.45
C LYS A 8 -9.51 15.50 -27.73
N SER A 9 -8.44 16.09 -28.26
CA SER A 9 -7.14 16.16 -27.62
C SER A 9 -7.19 16.95 -26.31
N HIS A 10 -7.93 18.05 -26.30
CA HIS A 10 -8.08 18.90 -25.10
C HIS A 10 -8.92 18.23 -24.01
N GLN A 11 -9.97 17.52 -24.36
CA GLN A 11 -10.80 16.74 -23.42
C GLN A 11 -10.04 15.54 -22.85
N GLY A 12 -9.28 14.83 -23.68
CA GLY A 12 -8.40 13.74 -23.26
C GLY A 12 -7.34 14.24 -22.28
N PHE A 13 -6.62 15.30 -22.62
CA PHE A 13 -5.61 15.91 -21.76
C PHE A 13 -6.20 16.32 -20.41
N MET A 14 -7.35 17.01 -20.40
CA MET A 14 -8.00 17.44 -19.17
C MET A 14 -8.42 16.26 -18.28
N LYS A 15 -8.89 15.15 -18.90
CA LYS A 15 -9.24 13.93 -18.16
C LYS A 15 -8.01 13.32 -17.45
N TYR A 16 -6.89 13.17 -18.17
CA TYR A 16 -5.64 12.65 -17.59
C TYR A 16 -5.06 13.61 -16.54
N PHE A 17 -5.04 14.89 -16.83
CA PHE A 17 -4.56 15.91 -15.89
C PHE A 17 -5.34 15.87 -14.57
N LYS A 18 -6.68 15.87 -14.65
CA LYS A 18 -7.55 15.78 -13.47
C LYS A 18 -7.30 14.48 -12.68
N ASN A 19 -7.17 13.36 -13.39
CA ASN A 19 -6.89 12.06 -12.74
C ASN A 19 -5.55 12.05 -12.01
N THR A 20 -4.49 12.56 -12.65
CA THR A 20 -3.16 12.69 -12.04
C THR A 20 -3.17 13.65 -10.85
N SER A 21 -3.93 14.76 -10.95
CA SER A 21 -4.06 15.73 -9.86
C SER A 21 -4.70 15.11 -8.61
N TRP A 22 -5.69 14.22 -8.78
CA TRP A 22 -6.29 13.47 -7.67
C TRP A 22 -5.25 12.59 -6.96
N LEU A 23 -4.49 11.80 -7.73
CA LEU A 23 -3.44 10.92 -7.18
C LEU A 23 -2.32 11.72 -6.50
N PHE A 24 -1.94 12.86 -7.08
CA PHE A 24 -0.91 13.73 -6.53
C PHE A 24 -1.38 14.40 -5.23
N GLY A 25 -2.62 14.91 -5.21
CA GLY A 25 -3.22 15.50 -4.01
C GLY A 25 -3.35 14.49 -2.87
N GLU A 26 -3.74 13.26 -3.16
CA GLU A 26 -3.78 12.17 -2.18
C GLU A 26 -2.40 11.88 -1.60
N LYS A 27 -1.35 11.79 -2.44
CA LYS A 27 0.01 11.56 -1.96
C LYS A 27 0.52 12.67 -1.04
N ILE A 28 0.23 13.93 -1.38
CA ILE A 28 0.58 15.07 -0.50
C ILE A 28 -0.17 14.96 0.83
N LEU A 29 -1.48 14.71 0.79
CA LEU A 29 -2.29 14.57 2.00
C LEU A 29 -1.76 13.43 2.88
N ARG A 30 -1.49 12.26 2.29
CA ARG A 30 -0.92 11.10 2.99
C ARG A 30 0.44 11.42 3.61
N MET A 31 1.30 12.16 2.90
CA MET A 31 2.60 12.57 3.40
C MET A 31 2.46 13.52 4.59
N VAL A 32 1.59 14.52 4.51
CA VAL A 32 1.36 15.49 5.58
C VAL A 32 0.76 14.79 6.82
N VAL A 33 -0.34 14.07 6.66
CA VAL A 33 -0.99 13.34 7.78
C VAL A 33 -0.05 12.30 8.36
N GLY A 34 0.64 11.53 7.51
CA GLY A 34 1.60 10.52 7.93
C GLY A 34 2.76 11.10 8.73
N LEU A 35 3.26 12.29 8.35
CA LEU A 35 4.31 12.99 9.10
C LEU A 35 3.83 13.38 10.50
N PHE A 36 2.67 14.03 10.62
CA PHE A 36 2.15 14.45 11.93
C PHE A 36 1.84 13.25 12.84
N VAL A 37 1.11 12.26 12.32
CA VAL A 37 0.78 11.04 13.07
C VAL A 37 2.04 10.24 13.38
N GLY A 38 2.99 10.14 12.43
CA GLY A 38 4.26 9.45 12.60
C GLY A 38 5.14 10.07 13.70
N ILE A 39 5.22 11.41 13.77
CA ILE A 39 5.93 12.10 14.86
C ILE A 39 5.26 11.80 16.21
N TRP A 40 3.95 11.75 16.26
CA TRP A 40 3.22 11.45 17.48
C TRP A 40 3.48 10.02 17.96
N VAL A 41 3.40 9.05 17.05
CA VAL A 41 3.74 7.65 17.31
C VAL A 41 5.20 7.51 17.77
N ALA A 42 6.15 8.19 17.10
CA ALA A 42 7.56 8.16 17.48
C ALA A 42 7.82 8.71 18.88
N ARG A 43 7.14 9.81 19.24
CA ARG A 43 7.24 10.40 20.59
C ARG A 43 6.64 9.50 21.66
N TYR A 44 5.52 8.85 21.35
CA TYR A 44 4.85 7.94 22.27
C TYR A 44 5.68 6.68 22.53
N LEU A 45 6.18 6.04 21.48
CA LEU A 45 6.97 4.81 21.58
C LEU A 45 8.37 5.03 22.16
N GLY A 46 8.90 6.25 22.04
CA GLY A 46 10.28 6.54 22.38
C GLY A 46 11.28 5.92 21.42
N PRO A 47 12.58 6.22 21.57
CA PRO A 47 13.59 5.86 20.58
C PRO A 47 13.82 4.35 20.44
N GLU A 48 13.71 3.60 21.52
CA GLU A 48 13.95 2.14 21.53
C GLU A 48 12.86 1.39 20.78
N GLN A 49 11.59 1.54 21.18
CA GLN A 49 10.46 0.85 20.54
C GLN A 49 10.22 1.35 19.12
N PHE A 50 10.39 2.65 18.88
CA PHE A 50 10.32 3.19 17.52
C PHE A 50 11.43 2.67 16.62
N GLY A 51 12.62 2.44 17.19
CA GLY A 51 13.74 1.78 16.50
C GLY A 51 13.40 0.35 16.09
N LEU A 52 12.84 -0.46 16.99
CA LEU A 52 12.37 -1.82 16.68
C LEU A 52 11.28 -1.83 15.62
N PHE A 53 10.33 -0.91 15.72
CA PHE A 53 9.26 -0.77 14.73
C PHE A 53 9.79 -0.41 13.34
N SER A 54 10.69 0.57 13.29
CA SER A 54 11.32 1.00 12.04
C SER A 54 12.21 -0.08 11.42
N TYR A 55 12.91 -0.85 12.27
CA TYR A 55 13.66 -2.02 11.84
C TYR A 55 12.75 -3.05 11.18
N ALA A 56 11.66 -3.44 11.86
CA ALA A 56 10.72 -4.44 11.35
C ALA A 56 10.09 -3.98 10.02
N LEU A 57 9.69 -2.71 9.90
CA LEU A 57 9.18 -2.12 8.67
C LEU A 57 10.21 -2.16 7.54
N SER A 58 11.43 -1.76 7.81
CA SER A 58 12.51 -1.73 6.80
C SER A 58 12.88 -3.14 6.37
N PHE A 59 12.97 -4.08 7.32
CA PHE A 59 13.30 -5.47 7.05
C PHE A 59 12.26 -6.11 6.14
N VAL A 60 10.96 -5.99 6.46
CA VAL A 60 9.87 -6.46 5.60
C VAL A 60 9.87 -5.74 4.26
N GLY A 61 10.10 -4.41 4.26
CA GLY A 61 10.13 -3.59 3.05
C GLY A 61 11.13 -4.07 2.00
N LEU A 62 12.30 -4.56 2.41
CA LEU A 62 13.30 -5.13 1.50
C LEU A 62 12.76 -6.32 0.69
N PHE A 63 11.95 -7.15 1.32
CA PHE A 63 11.40 -8.36 0.68
C PHE A 63 10.07 -8.08 -0.03
N THR A 64 9.30 -7.09 0.38
CA THR A 64 8.00 -6.75 -0.23
C THR A 64 8.14 -6.37 -1.70
N VAL A 65 9.27 -5.76 -2.10
CA VAL A 65 9.56 -5.45 -3.51
C VAL A 65 9.53 -6.72 -4.37
N MET A 66 9.94 -7.86 -3.81
CA MET A 66 9.89 -9.16 -4.51
C MET A 66 8.45 -9.66 -4.66
N ALA A 67 7.54 -9.37 -3.71
CA ALA A 67 6.15 -9.79 -3.78
C ALA A 67 5.37 -9.10 -4.90
N THR A 68 5.70 -7.85 -5.22
CA THR A 68 5.00 -7.08 -6.26
C THR A 68 5.32 -7.53 -7.67
N LEU A 69 6.47 -8.19 -7.90
CA LEU A 69 6.95 -8.70 -9.18
C LEU A 69 6.91 -7.66 -10.32
N GLY A 70 6.77 -6.38 -10.01
CA GLY A 70 6.62 -5.30 -11.01
C GLY A 70 5.34 -5.40 -11.85
N LEU A 71 4.35 -6.19 -11.42
CA LEU A 71 3.13 -6.49 -12.20
C LEU A 71 2.23 -5.27 -12.38
N ASP A 72 2.26 -4.29 -11.47
CA ASP A 72 1.32 -3.17 -11.42
C ASP A 72 1.26 -2.41 -12.75
N GLY A 73 2.40 -1.98 -13.26
CA GLY A 73 2.47 -1.25 -14.53
C GLY A 73 2.13 -2.13 -15.75
N ILE A 74 2.45 -3.41 -15.70
CA ILE A 74 2.17 -4.35 -16.79
C ILE A 74 0.66 -4.58 -16.89
N VAL A 75 0.00 -4.89 -15.78
CA VAL A 75 -1.43 -5.17 -15.75
C VAL A 75 -2.24 -3.95 -16.20
N VAL A 76 -1.93 -2.76 -15.68
CA VAL A 76 -2.60 -1.52 -16.11
C VAL A 76 -2.45 -1.30 -17.61
N ARG A 77 -1.24 -1.50 -18.16
CA ARG A 77 -0.96 -1.33 -19.60
C ARG A 77 -1.75 -2.32 -20.45
N GLU A 78 -1.78 -3.60 -20.06
CA GLU A 78 -2.50 -4.62 -20.83
C GLU A 78 -4.02 -4.44 -20.74
N LEU A 79 -4.54 -4.00 -19.58
CA LEU A 79 -5.97 -3.64 -19.42
C LEU A 79 -6.39 -2.45 -20.31
N VAL A 80 -5.48 -1.50 -20.54
CA VAL A 80 -5.75 -0.37 -21.46
C VAL A 80 -5.78 -0.82 -22.91
N LYS A 81 -4.95 -1.82 -23.28
CA LYS A 81 -4.89 -2.35 -24.66
C LYS A 81 -6.11 -3.21 -25.01
N ASP A 82 -6.50 -4.10 -24.12
CA ASP A 82 -7.57 -5.07 -24.34
C ASP A 82 -8.38 -5.29 -23.06
N GLU A 83 -9.52 -4.61 -23.00
CA GLU A 83 -10.44 -4.72 -21.87
C GLU A 83 -11.17 -6.07 -21.83
N SER A 84 -11.30 -6.76 -22.96
CA SER A 84 -12.01 -8.04 -23.00
C SER A 84 -11.35 -9.11 -22.14
N ARG A 85 -10.04 -8.99 -21.90
CA ARG A 85 -9.24 -9.86 -21.04
C ARG A 85 -9.16 -9.41 -19.58
N ARG A 86 -10.04 -8.47 -19.15
CA ARG A 86 -10.02 -7.90 -17.79
C ARG A 86 -9.99 -8.99 -16.71
N ASP A 87 -10.92 -9.93 -16.76
CA ASP A 87 -11.10 -10.92 -15.69
C ASP A 87 -9.92 -11.90 -15.64
N GLU A 88 -9.37 -12.26 -16.80
CA GLU A 88 -8.14 -13.05 -16.90
C GLU A 88 -6.93 -12.32 -16.31
N LEU A 89 -6.71 -11.05 -16.69
CA LEU A 89 -5.57 -10.27 -16.26
C LEU A 89 -5.61 -9.97 -14.76
N ILE A 90 -6.77 -9.56 -14.24
CA ILE A 90 -6.95 -9.26 -12.82
C ILE A 90 -6.82 -10.54 -11.99
N GLY A 91 -7.49 -11.63 -12.42
CA GLY A 91 -7.41 -12.91 -11.71
C GLY A 91 -6.00 -13.47 -11.68
N THR A 92 -5.29 -13.45 -12.80
CA THR A 92 -3.89 -13.91 -12.88
C THR A 92 -2.98 -13.05 -12.00
N ALA A 93 -3.11 -11.71 -12.06
CA ALA A 93 -2.30 -10.81 -11.25
C ALA A 93 -2.57 -10.99 -9.76
N PHE A 94 -3.83 -11.20 -9.36
CA PHE A 94 -4.21 -11.49 -7.98
C PHE A 94 -3.51 -12.75 -7.45
N TRP A 95 -3.61 -13.87 -8.17
CA TRP A 95 -2.97 -15.11 -7.76
C TRP A 95 -1.45 -15.02 -7.74
N LEU A 96 -0.83 -14.35 -8.73
CA LEU A 96 0.61 -14.14 -8.74
C LEU A 96 1.07 -13.30 -7.55
N LYS A 97 0.32 -12.27 -7.16
CA LYS A 97 0.62 -11.47 -5.96
C LYS A 97 0.45 -12.27 -4.67
N ILE A 98 -0.59 -13.10 -4.56
CA ILE A 98 -0.74 -14.01 -3.41
C ILE A 98 0.46 -14.96 -3.31
N LEU A 99 0.85 -15.60 -4.42
CA LEU A 99 2.02 -16.49 -4.44
C LEU A 99 3.30 -15.73 -4.11
N GLY A 100 3.46 -14.52 -4.61
CA GLY A 100 4.58 -13.63 -4.28
C GLY A 100 4.60 -13.28 -2.78
N ALA A 101 3.46 -12.94 -2.19
CA ALA A 101 3.35 -12.65 -0.77
C ALA A 101 3.67 -13.87 0.11
N LEU A 102 3.17 -15.05 -0.24
CA LEU A 102 3.52 -16.30 0.44
C LEU A 102 5.02 -16.61 0.30
N GLY A 103 5.59 -16.40 -0.88
CA GLY A 103 7.02 -16.53 -1.11
C GLY A 103 7.84 -15.60 -0.20
N VAL A 104 7.42 -14.34 -0.05
CA VAL A 104 8.05 -13.38 0.86
C VAL A 104 7.96 -13.86 2.32
N LEU A 105 6.82 -14.37 2.77
CA LEU A 105 6.70 -14.91 4.13
C LEU A 105 7.65 -16.09 4.38
N ILE A 106 7.80 -16.99 3.41
CA ILE A 106 8.75 -18.11 3.50
C ILE A 106 10.19 -17.61 3.58
N VAL A 107 10.56 -16.67 2.68
CA VAL A 107 11.91 -16.09 2.68
C VAL A 107 12.19 -15.35 3.99
N LEU A 108 11.22 -14.59 4.52
CA LEU A 108 11.34 -13.93 5.82
C LEU A 108 11.48 -14.93 6.96
N ALA A 109 10.73 -16.04 6.94
CA ALA A 109 10.86 -17.10 7.94
C ALA A 109 12.26 -17.73 7.94
N ILE A 110 12.90 -17.83 6.77
CA ILE A 110 14.28 -18.27 6.66
C ILE A 110 15.24 -17.17 7.13
N ALA A 111 15.06 -15.94 6.65
CA ALA A 111 15.94 -14.81 6.92
C ALA A 111 16.03 -14.47 8.40
N VAL A 112 14.93 -14.56 9.14
CA VAL A 112 14.86 -14.32 10.59
C VAL A 112 15.79 -15.27 11.37
N ASN A 113 16.04 -16.51 10.89
CA ASN A 113 16.96 -17.43 11.56
C ASN A 113 18.45 -17.01 11.43
N PHE A 114 18.76 -16.11 10.51
CA PHE A 114 20.11 -15.55 10.34
C PHE A 114 20.28 -14.20 11.07
N THR A 115 19.24 -13.73 11.75
CA THR A 115 19.29 -12.50 12.55
C THR A 115 19.33 -12.84 14.04
N SER A 116 19.98 -11.98 14.83
CA SER A 116 20.03 -12.12 16.29
C SER A 116 18.83 -11.44 16.98
N ASN A 117 17.68 -11.46 16.34
CA ASN A 117 16.46 -10.83 16.86
C ASN A 117 15.88 -11.66 18.01
N ASP A 118 15.28 -10.98 18.98
CA ASP A 118 14.44 -11.61 20.00
C ASP A 118 13.07 -12.06 19.42
N SER A 119 12.38 -12.89 20.17
CA SER A 119 11.07 -13.43 19.78
C SER A 119 10.01 -12.33 19.54
N TYR A 120 10.09 -11.22 20.26
CA TYR A 120 9.18 -10.11 20.13
C TYR A 120 9.38 -9.37 18.80
N THR A 121 10.62 -9.06 18.45
CA THR A 121 10.97 -8.44 17.16
C THR A 121 10.56 -9.33 15.99
N ASN A 122 10.76 -10.64 16.10
CA ASN A 122 10.31 -11.59 15.08
C ASN A 122 8.79 -11.57 14.91
N SER A 123 8.04 -11.50 16.01
CA SER A 123 6.58 -11.37 15.96
C SER A 123 6.13 -10.08 15.25
N LEU A 124 6.81 -8.95 15.50
CA LEU A 124 6.56 -7.70 14.78
C LEU A 124 6.77 -7.85 13.27
N VAL A 125 7.90 -8.47 12.88
CA VAL A 125 8.23 -8.74 11.48
C VAL A 125 7.13 -9.57 10.80
N PHE A 126 6.67 -10.65 11.43
CA PHE A 126 5.64 -11.52 10.84
C PHE A 126 4.27 -10.84 10.76
N VAL A 127 3.87 -10.07 11.77
CA VAL A 127 2.61 -9.31 11.72
C VAL A 127 2.64 -8.29 10.58
N ILE A 128 3.73 -7.54 10.45
CA ILE A 128 3.87 -6.55 9.37
C ILE A 128 3.95 -7.25 8.00
N ALA A 129 4.70 -8.36 7.91
CA ALA A 129 4.84 -9.10 6.66
C ALA A 129 3.52 -9.71 6.17
N SER A 130 2.63 -10.14 7.08
CA SER A 130 1.32 -10.67 6.70
C SER A 130 0.44 -9.64 6.00
N ALA A 131 0.68 -8.34 6.18
CA ALA A 131 0.02 -7.28 5.44
C ALA A 131 0.26 -7.37 3.91
N THR A 132 1.37 -7.98 3.46
CA THR A 132 1.66 -8.15 2.03
C THR A 132 0.64 -9.06 1.33
N ILE A 133 -0.01 -9.98 2.05
CA ILE A 133 -1.08 -10.83 1.51
C ILE A 133 -2.26 -9.96 1.07
N PHE A 134 -2.65 -8.99 1.91
CA PHE A 134 -3.77 -8.09 1.62
C PHE A 134 -3.45 -7.09 0.50
N GLN A 135 -2.17 -6.75 0.28
CA GLN A 135 -1.77 -5.95 -0.88
C GLN A 135 -2.08 -6.60 -2.23
N SER A 136 -2.40 -7.91 -2.27
CA SER A 136 -2.86 -8.58 -3.49
C SER A 136 -4.19 -8.02 -4.00
N PHE A 137 -5.03 -7.45 -3.12
CA PHE A 137 -6.28 -6.79 -3.50
C PHE A 137 -6.08 -5.48 -4.26
N ASN A 138 -4.88 -4.90 -4.26
CA ASN A 138 -4.56 -3.70 -5.06
C ASN A 138 -4.71 -3.91 -6.58
N VAL A 139 -4.98 -5.15 -7.04
CA VAL A 139 -5.35 -5.41 -8.44
C VAL A 139 -6.63 -4.68 -8.85
N VAL A 140 -7.52 -4.38 -7.90
CA VAL A 140 -8.73 -3.57 -8.12
C VAL A 140 -8.34 -2.14 -8.48
N ASP A 141 -7.34 -1.59 -7.82
CA ASP A 141 -6.83 -0.25 -8.13
C ASP A 141 -6.26 -0.14 -9.54
N MET A 142 -5.60 -1.21 -10.02
CA MET A 142 -5.07 -1.27 -11.38
C MET A 142 -6.20 -1.16 -12.41
N TYR A 143 -7.35 -1.77 -12.16
CA TYR A 143 -8.52 -1.63 -13.02
C TYR A 143 -9.03 -0.20 -13.05
N PHE A 144 -9.23 0.44 -11.91
CA PHE A 144 -9.66 1.85 -11.86
C PHE A 144 -8.65 2.79 -12.51
N GLN A 145 -7.35 2.53 -12.35
CA GLN A 145 -6.30 3.29 -13.00
C GLN A 145 -6.36 3.14 -14.53
N SER A 146 -6.57 1.92 -15.05
CA SER A 146 -6.69 1.67 -16.49
C SER A 146 -7.87 2.43 -17.13
N LYS A 147 -8.93 2.68 -16.34
CA LYS A 147 -10.12 3.44 -16.74
C LYS A 147 -10.00 4.96 -16.56
N VAL A 148 -8.88 5.44 -16.01
CA VAL A 148 -8.71 6.86 -15.64
C VAL A 148 -9.78 7.30 -14.62
N LEU A 149 -10.09 6.43 -13.68
CA LEU A 149 -11.08 6.61 -12.61
C LEU A 149 -10.44 6.64 -11.23
N SER A 150 -9.20 7.09 -11.11
CA SER A 150 -8.43 7.07 -9.86
C SER A 150 -9.05 7.88 -8.72
N LYS A 151 -10.03 8.74 -9.00
CA LYS A 151 -10.79 9.45 -7.95
C LYS A 151 -11.42 8.51 -6.92
N TYR A 152 -11.89 7.33 -7.34
CA TYR A 152 -12.50 6.35 -6.43
C TYR A 152 -11.47 5.72 -5.52
N ILE A 153 -10.29 5.39 -6.07
CA ILE A 153 -9.13 4.92 -5.30
C ILE A 153 -8.73 5.97 -4.27
N VAL A 154 -8.65 7.24 -4.69
CA VAL A 154 -8.28 8.35 -3.81
C VAL A 154 -9.28 8.49 -2.65
N TYR A 155 -10.58 8.38 -2.91
CA TYR A 155 -11.59 8.44 -1.84
C TYR A 155 -11.42 7.28 -0.83
N ALA A 156 -11.25 6.06 -1.32
CA ALA A 156 -11.01 4.90 -0.46
C ALA A 156 -9.73 5.10 0.38
N ASN A 157 -8.63 5.47 -0.26
CA ASN A 157 -7.35 5.72 0.39
C ASN A 157 -7.40 6.84 1.44
N VAL A 158 -8.13 7.93 1.16
CA VAL A 158 -8.28 9.05 2.11
C VAL A 158 -9.11 8.61 3.31
N ILE A 159 -10.19 7.87 3.10
CA ILE A 159 -11.00 7.32 4.19
C ILE A 159 -10.16 6.38 5.05
N SER A 160 -9.45 5.43 4.43
CA SER A 160 -8.53 4.52 5.13
C SER A 160 -7.47 5.29 5.94
N LEU A 161 -6.85 6.32 5.35
CA LEU A 161 -5.86 7.17 6.02
C LEU A 161 -6.43 7.82 7.30
N PHE A 162 -7.65 8.36 7.25
CA PHE A 162 -8.26 8.98 8.42
C PHE A 162 -8.63 7.94 9.48
N ILE A 163 -9.22 6.80 9.09
CA ILE A 163 -9.56 5.71 10.01
C ILE A 163 -8.29 5.22 10.71
N SER A 164 -7.25 4.91 9.97
CA SER A 164 -5.96 4.48 10.50
C SER A 164 -5.34 5.51 11.45
N SER A 165 -5.39 6.78 11.08
CA SER A 165 -4.88 7.86 11.92
C SER A 165 -5.62 7.95 13.24
N ILE A 166 -6.96 7.84 13.22
CA ILE A 166 -7.80 7.83 14.43
C ILE A 166 -7.46 6.63 15.31
N VAL A 167 -7.30 5.43 14.72
CA VAL A 167 -6.94 4.22 15.46
C VAL A 167 -5.57 4.37 16.13
N LYS A 168 -4.56 4.91 15.39
CA LYS A 168 -3.22 5.18 15.95
C LYS A 168 -3.28 6.17 17.11
N ILE A 169 -4.06 7.23 16.98
CA ILE A 169 -4.26 8.21 18.06
C ILE A 169 -4.96 7.55 19.26
N ALA A 170 -6.00 6.76 19.02
CA ALA A 170 -6.69 6.03 20.11
C ALA A 170 -5.74 5.08 20.84
N PHE A 171 -4.82 4.40 20.13
CA PHE A 171 -3.82 3.54 20.75
C PHE A 171 -2.81 4.33 21.59
N ILE A 172 -2.39 5.52 21.14
CA ILE A 172 -1.55 6.41 21.95
C ILE A 172 -2.25 6.82 23.24
N LEU A 173 -3.54 7.21 23.16
CA LEU A 173 -4.31 7.65 24.31
C LEU A 173 -4.62 6.52 25.31
N ASN A 174 -4.68 5.27 24.86
CA ASN A 174 -4.92 4.09 25.70
C ASN A 174 -3.63 3.33 26.05
N GLU A 175 -2.47 3.94 25.87
CA GLU A 175 -1.15 3.36 26.22
C GLU A 175 -0.93 1.95 25.63
N ALA A 176 -1.36 1.75 24.38
CA ALA A 176 -1.29 0.46 23.71
C ALA A 176 0.17 0.03 23.43
N PRO A 177 0.50 -1.28 23.54
CA PRO A 177 1.85 -1.77 23.29
C PRO A 177 2.24 -1.64 21.80
N LEU A 178 3.55 -1.66 21.51
CA LEU A 178 4.10 -1.53 20.17
C LEU A 178 3.46 -2.50 19.15
N ILE A 179 3.18 -3.73 19.56
CA ILE A 179 2.57 -4.74 18.68
C ILE A 179 1.21 -4.29 18.11
N ALA A 180 0.46 -3.45 18.84
CA ALA A 180 -0.82 -2.90 18.36
C ALA A 180 -0.61 -2.03 17.10
N PHE A 181 0.49 -1.29 17.02
CA PHE A 181 0.81 -0.47 15.84
C PHE A 181 1.19 -1.34 14.62
N ALA A 182 1.77 -2.52 14.84
CA ALA A 182 2.01 -3.49 13.77
C ALA A 182 0.67 -4.05 13.23
N TRP A 183 -0.30 -4.33 14.11
CA TRP A 183 -1.65 -4.73 13.68
C TRP A 183 -2.38 -3.64 12.89
N VAL A 184 -2.13 -2.35 13.19
CA VAL A 184 -2.71 -1.27 12.36
C VAL A 184 -2.19 -1.32 10.93
N ILE A 185 -0.92 -1.69 10.69
CA ILE A 185 -0.39 -1.81 9.33
C ILE A 185 -1.13 -2.91 8.57
N LEU A 186 -1.39 -4.04 9.22
CA LEU A 186 -2.17 -5.13 8.64
C LEU A 186 -3.61 -4.65 8.33
N PHE A 187 -4.24 -3.95 9.25
CA PHE A 187 -5.57 -3.38 9.08
C PHE A 187 -5.62 -2.36 7.94
N ASP A 188 -4.62 -1.46 7.86
CA ASP A 188 -4.47 -0.48 6.76
C ASP A 188 -4.40 -1.16 5.39
N SER A 189 -3.80 -2.35 5.32
CA SER A 189 -3.69 -3.10 4.07
C SER A 189 -4.96 -3.88 3.70
N PHE A 190 -5.87 -4.05 4.66
CA PHE A 190 -7.17 -4.73 4.46
C PHE A 190 -8.27 -3.75 4.01
N ILE A 191 -8.21 -2.47 4.40
CA ILE A 191 -9.19 -1.42 4.04
C ILE A 191 -8.90 -0.86 2.64
#